data_3060aebf040ce2fe5b7fe9120dcb7586
#
_entry.id   3060aebf040ce2fe5b7fe9120dcb7586
#
_cell.length_a   1.000
_cell.length_b   1.000
_cell.length_c   1.000
_cell.angle_alpha   90.00
_cell.angle_beta   90.00
_cell.angle_gamma   90.00
#
_symmetry.space_group_name_H-M   'P 1'
#
loop_
_entity.id
_entity.type
_entity.pdbx_description
1 polymer ?
#
loop_
_entity_poly.entity_id
_entity_poly.type
_entity_poly.pdbx_seq_one_letter_code
_entity_poly.pdbx_strand_id
1 'polypeptide(L)'
;MHQLHCIAPTADLLASLRPKQMGVQCAVTDDAVEIFLHGIIGDEYTETDSLSVGRILAANRGKPVTLRVNSPGGLAYDGVAMYNAIDAHNGKTTGIIEGLAGSAASLAVVACDVVKCHSSAAFHPHYSLVMAFGHQAEIRDALAVQERLDSDLEVVYSEASGRTIEQVRADLLGPHGDGTRFSADEALAAGYVSEVIRHNKQRAAVAMAMAGPLAAARLRLFDAGKAVDTYSKTR
;
A
#
# COMPACT_ATOMS: atom_id res chain seq x y z
N MET A 1 -32.97 19.15 -29.07
CA MET A 1 -31.57 19.19 -28.65
C MET A 1 -31.51 19.79 -27.27
N HIS A 2 -31.40 18.94 -26.22
CA HIS A 2 -31.20 19.42 -24.85
C HIS A 2 -29.70 19.58 -24.61
N GLN A 3 -29.26 20.83 -24.45
CA GLN A 3 -27.90 21.13 -23.98
C GLN A 3 -27.80 20.72 -22.51
N LEU A 4 -27.01 19.69 -22.26
CA LEU A 4 -26.55 19.36 -20.90
C LEU A 4 -25.54 20.46 -20.46
N HIS A 5 -26.01 21.37 -19.62
CA HIS A 5 -25.12 22.33 -18.95
C HIS A 5 -24.39 21.56 -17.85
N CYS A 6 -23.13 21.18 -18.10
CA CYS A 6 -22.21 20.80 -17.04
C CYS A 6 -21.94 22.04 -16.18
N ILE A 7 -22.54 22.12 -15.01
CA ILE A 7 -22.18 23.12 -14.01
C ILE A 7 -20.87 22.65 -13.40
N ALA A 8 -19.77 23.31 -13.74
CA ALA A 8 -18.50 23.10 -13.07
C ALA A 8 -18.68 23.44 -11.58
N PRO A 9 -18.22 22.57 -10.64
CA PRO A 9 -18.31 22.85 -9.23
C PRO A 9 -17.56 24.16 -8.89
N THR A 10 -18.18 24.99 -8.06
CA THR A 10 -17.55 26.25 -7.63
C THR A 10 -16.31 25.96 -6.78
N ALA A 11 -15.34 26.88 -6.77
CA ALA A 11 -14.13 26.75 -5.95
C ALA A 11 -14.45 26.49 -4.46
N ASP A 12 -15.54 27.09 -3.96
CA ASP A 12 -16.02 26.88 -2.57
C ASP A 12 -16.55 25.47 -2.35
N LEU A 13 -17.24 24.88 -3.32
CA LEU A 13 -17.69 23.48 -3.23
C LEU A 13 -16.51 22.52 -3.25
N LEU A 14 -15.52 22.76 -4.13
CA LEU A 14 -14.27 21.99 -4.14
C LEU A 14 -13.49 22.17 -2.85
N ALA A 15 -13.44 23.37 -2.28
CA ALA A 15 -12.81 23.61 -0.98
C ALA A 15 -13.55 22.92 0.17
N SER A 16 -14.89 22.83 0.11
CA SER A 16 -15.68 22.13 1.14
C SER A 16 -15.57 20.61 1.07
N LEU A 17 -15.21 20.05 -0.09
CA LEU A 17 -14.99 18.64 -0.31
C LEU A 17 -13.54 18.20 0.03
N ARG A 18 -12.64 19.15 0.31
CA ARG A 18 -11.29 18.83 0.77
C ARG A 18 -11.35 18.20 2.16
N PRO A 19 -10.70 17.04 2.39
CA PRO A 19 -10.52 16.53 3.74
C PRO A 19 -9.83 17.60 4.59
N LYS A 20 -10.33 17.86 5.78
CA LYS A 20 -9.84 18.94 6.68
C LYS A 20 -8.43 18.69 7.25
N GLN A 21 -7.82 17.56 6.96
CA GLN A 21 -6.45 17.21 7.35
C GLN A 21 -5.79 16.51 6.16
N MET A 22 -4.96 17.27 5.46
CA MET A 22 -4.09 16.79 4.40
C MET A 22 -2.68 16.81 4.97
N GLY A 23 -1.93 15.73 4.74
CA GLY A 23 -0.59 15.53 5.24
C GLY A 23 -0.36 14.15 5.83
N VAL A 24 0.90 13.76 5.95
CA VAL A 24 1.28 12.55 6.66
C VAL A 24 0.79 12.66 8.10
N GLN A 25 -0.25 11.91 8.43
CA GLN A 25 -0.75 11.86 9.80
C GLN A 25 0.21 11.03 10.64
N CYS A 26 0.52 11.49 11.83
CA CYS A 26 1.26 10.71 12.80
C CYS A 26 0.63 10.81 14.19
N ALA A 27 0.71 9.72 14.93
CA ALA A 27 0.42 9.68 16.36
C ALA A 27 1.73 9.43 17.11
N VAL A 28 2.10 10.35 17.97
CA VAL A 28 3.33 10.26 18.78
C VAL A 28 2.96 10.10 20.23
N THR A 29 3.49 9.05 20.85
CA THR A 29 3.44 8.82 22.31
C THR A 29 4.84 8.96 22.89
N ASP A 30 4.96 8.83 24.21
CA ASP A 30 6.29 8.83 24.85
C ASP A 30 7.16 7.67 24.37
N ASP A 31 6.55 6.52 24.04
CA ASP A 31 7.25 5.26 23.77
C ASP A 31 7.26 4.83 22.30
N ALA A 32 6.41 5.38 21.43
CA ALA A 32 6.25 4.92 20.05
C ALA A 32 5.69 6.00 19.12
N VAL A 33 5.86 5.78 17.80
CA VAL A 33 5.34 6.63 16.74
C VAL A 33 4.55 5.77 15.76
N GLU A 34 3.34 6.21 15.39
CA GLU A 34 2.61 5.69 14.24
C GLU A 34 2.59 6.74 13.12
N ILE A 35 2.94 6.33 11.90
CA ILE A 35 2.91 7.15 10.70
C ILE A 35 1.88 6.52 9.75
N PHE A 36 0.92 7.32 9.26
CA PHE A 36 -0.10 6.86 8.32
C PHE A 36 0.29 7.32 6.90
N LEU A 37 0.76 6.39 6.09
CA LEU A 37 1.09 6.60 4.69
C LEU A 37 -0.13 6.23 3.84
N HIS A 38 -1.08 7.16 3.74
CA HIS A 38 -2.34 6.99 3.05
C HIS A 38 -2.46 7.95 1.87
N GLY A 39 -3.04 7.49 0.75
CA GLY A 39 -3.20 8.29 -0.47
C GLY A 39 -1.99 8.30 -1.38
N ILE A 40 -1.89 9.26 -2.28
CA ILE A 40 -0.83 9.36 -3.30
C ILE A 40 0.44 9.96 -2.68
N ILE A 41 1.59 9.36 -2.95
CA ILE A 41 2.90 9.82 -2.48
C ILE A 41 3.41 10.95 -3.40
N GLY A 42 3.87 12.05 -2.79
CA GLY A 42 4.39 13.22 -3.51
C GLY A 42 3.29 14.10 -4.09
N ASP A 43 2.05 13.90 -3.72
CA ASP A 43 0.94 14.76 -4.10
C ASP A 43 0.92 16.03 -3.23
N GLU A 44 0.98 17.19 -3.86
CA GLU A 44 0.92 18.50 -3.19
C GLU A 44 -0.40 18.73 -2.44
N TYR A 45 -1.47 18.00 -2.78
CA TYR A 45 -2.77 18.12 -2.13
C TYR A 45 -2.91 17.24 -0.88
N THR A 46 -2.17 16.15 -0.80
CA THR A 46 -2.24 15.21 0.34
C THR A 46 -1.11 15.39 1.32
N GLU A 47 -0.05 16.14 0.95
CA GLU A 47 1.17 16.33 1.75
C GLU A 47 1.81 14.98 2.19
N THR A 48 1.49 13.89 1.50
CA THR A 48 2.09 12.58 1.74
C THR A 48 3.41 12.53 0.99
N ASP A 49 4.44 13.16 1.54
CA ASP A 49 5.74 13.36 0.92
C ASP A 49 6.89 12.84 1.80
N SER A 50 8.04 12.64 1.18
CA SER A 50 9.24 12.13 1.83
C SER A 50 9.80 13.08 2.90
N LEU A 51 9.63 14.38 2.72
CA LEU A 51 10.10 15.39 3.67
C LEU A 51 9.32 15.31 5.00
N SER A 52 8.00 15.16 4.93
CA SER A 52 7.13 15.01 6.09
C SER A 52 7.47 13.73 6.89
N VAL A 53 7.63 12.59 6.20
CA VAL A 53 8.07 11.34 6.82
C VAL A 53 9.46 11.50 7.46
N GLY A 54 10.42 12.07 6.72
CA GLY A 54 11.78 12.28 7.22
C GLY A 54 11.84 13.17 8.46
N ARG A 55 11.02 14.24 8.53
CA ARG A 55 10.92 15.11 9.71
C ARG A 55 10.37 14.39 10.92
N ILE A 56 9.33 13.55 10.74
CA ILE A 56 8.77 12.76 11.84
C ILE A 56 9.81 11.79 12.39
N LEU A 57 10.51 11.06 11.52
CA LEU A 57 11.57 10.13 11.90
C LEU A 57 12.74 10.86 12.61
N ALA A 58 13.18 11.98 12.07
CA ALA A 58 14.27 12.77 12.65
C ALA A 58 13.93 13.33 14.04
N ALA A 59 12.68 13.73 14.27
CA ALA A 59 12.20 14.22 15.55
C ALA A 59 12.01 13.11 16.61
N ASN A 60 11.96 11.83 16.19
CA ASN A 60 11.67 10.69 17.04
C ASN A 60 12.74 9.60 16.98
N ARG A 61 14.00 9.99 16.87
CA ARG A 61 15.13 9.04 16.78
C ARG A 61 15.13 8.03 17.92
N GLY A 62 15.33 6.77 17.58
CA GLY A 62 15.41 5.64 18.51
C GLY A 62 14.07 5.13 19.04
N LYS A 63 12.96 5.82 18.79
CA LYS A 63 11.64 5.30 19.13
C LYS A 63 11.22 4.23 18.15
N PRO A 64 10.48 3.20 18.58
CA PRO A 64 9.80 2.29 17.67
C PRO A 64 8.80 3.05 16.78
N VAL A 65 8.82 2.75 15.48
CA VAL A 65 7.94 3.35 14.48
C VAL A 65 7.06 2.28 13.83
N THR A 66 5.77 2.55 13.75
CA THR A 66 4.83 1.75 12.95
C THR A 66 4.36 2.57 11.76
N LEU A 67 4.66 2.09 10.55
CA LEU A 67 4.19 2.67 9.30
C LEU A 67 2.92 1.94 8.84
N ARG A 68 1.78 2.62 8.84
CA ARG A 68 0.50 2.09 8.35
C ARG A 68 0.29 2.52 6.92
N VAL A 69 0.15 1.55 6.01
CA VAL A 69 0.20 1.80 4.57
C VAL A 69 -1.12 1.43 3.90
N ASN A 70 -1.70 2.41 3.22
CA ASN A 70 -2.81 2.25 2.27
C ASN A 70 -2.66 3.27 1.15
N SER A 71 -1.76 2.97 0.21
CA SER A 71 -1.36 3.90 -0.85
C SER A 71 -1.14 3.18 -2.17
N PRO A 72 -1.59 3.73 -3.29
CA PRO A 72 -1.25 3.24 -4.62
C PRO A 72 0.20 3.56 -5.04
N GLY A 73 0.92 4.36 -4.26
CA GLY A 73 2.21 4.92 -4.59
C GLY A 73 2.11 6.37 -5.06
N GLY A 74 3.00 6.78 -5.94
CA GLY A 74 3.11 8.14 -6.46
C GLY A 74 4.50 8.44 -7.00
N LEU A 75 5.09 9.58 -6.64
CA LEU A 75 6.41 9.98 -7.14
C LEU A 75 7.50 8.99 -6.69
N ALA A 76 8.21 8.42 -7.68
CA ALA A 76 9.19 7.38 -7.43
C ALA A 76 10.35 7.83 -6.53
N TYR A 77 10.87 9.05 -6.74
CA TYR A 77 11.94 9.59 -5.89
C TYR A 77 11.51 9.92 -4.47
N ASP A 78 10.24 10.24 -4.23
CA ASP A 78 9.70 10.32 -2.87
C ASP A 78 9.68 8.95 -2.20
N GLY A 79 9.29 7.89 -2.95
CA GLY A 79 9.39 6.51 -2.47
C GLY A 79 10.81 6.10 -2.08
N VAL A 80 11.80 6.41 -2.93
CA VAL A 80 13.22 6.16 -2.65
C VAL A 80 13.69 6.96 -1.42
N ALA A 81 13.31 8.23 -1.31
CA ALA A 81 13.69 9.06 -0.16
C ALA A 81 13.05 8.56 1.14
N MET A 82 11.80 8.09 1.10
CA MET A 82 11.14 7.44 2.25
C MET A 82 11.85 6.14 2.63
N TYR A 83 12.18 5.29 1.65
CA TYR A 83 12.95 4.08 1.88
C TYR A 83 14.24 4.38 2.66
N ASN A 84 15.06 5.28 2.14
CA ASN A 84 16.31 5.66 2.78
C ASN A 84 16.13 6.26 4.18
N ALA A 85 15.08 7.06 4.40
CA ALA A 85 14.80 7.66 5.70
C ALA A 85 14.36 6.63 6.74
N ILE A 86 13.58 5.62 6.33
CA ILE A 86 13.09 4.54 7.19
C ILE A 86 14.24 3.57 7.51
N ASP A 87 15.02 3.17 6.52
CA ASP A 87 16.19 2.30 6.67
C ASP A 87 17.26 2.91 7.60
N ALA A 88 17.48 4.23 7.47
CA ALA A 88 18.41 4.96 8.35
C ALA A 88 17.87 5.22 9.77
N HIS A 89 16.62 4.87 10.06
CA HIS A 89 16.05 5.08 11.39
C HIS A 89 16.63 4.08 12.40
N ASN A 90 17.13 4.58 13.53
CA ASN A 90 17.79 3.75 14.53
C ASN A 90 16.86 3.13 15.59
N GLY A 91 15.55 3.30 15.48
CA GLY A 91 14.53 2.59 16.26
C GLY A 91 13.96 1.43 15.43
N LYS A 92 13.29 0.48 16.08
CA LYS A 92 12.64 -0.63 15.39
C LYS A 92 11.49 -0.10 14.51
N THR A 93 11.48 -0.51 13.24
CA THR A 93 10.45 -0.14 12.28
C THR A 93 9.52 -1.32 11.94
N THR A 94 8.23 -1.06 11.87
CA THR A 94 7.21 -2.05 11.49
C THR A 94 6.27 -1.46 10.45
N GLY A 95 6.26 -2.04 9.26
CA GLY A 95 5.28 -1.71 8.22
C GLY A 95 4.03 -2.57 8.34
N ILE A 96 2.84 -1.97 8.26
CA ILE A 96 1.55 -2.68 8.26
C ILE A 96 0.79 -2.28 7.01
N ILE A 97 0.62 -3.23 6.08
CA ILE A 97 -0.18 -3.01 4.87
C ILE A 97 -1.64 -3.23 5.22
N GLU A 98 -2.43 -2.14 5.20
CA GLU A 98 -3.85 -2.16 5.58
C GLU A 98 -4.79 -2.43 4.40
N GLY A 99 -4.47 -1.93 3.22
CA GLY A 99 -5.24 -2.12 1.99
C GLY A 99 -4.35 -2.38 0.79
N LEU A 100 -3.49 -1.44 0.45
CA LEU A 100 -2.55 -1.54 -0.66
C LEU A 100 -1.21 -0.88 -0.30
N ALA A 101 -0.12 -1.56 -0.60
CA ALA A 101 1.20 -0.97 -0.73
C ALA A 101 1.64 -1.12 -2.19
N GLY A 102 1.36 -0.10 -3.00
CA GLY A 102 1.65 -0.10 -4.44
C GLY A 102 2.79 0.84 -4.79
N SER A 103 3.58 0.50 -5.81
CA SER A 103 4.59 1.39 -6.40
C SER A 103 5.51 2.01 -5.33
N ALA A 104 5.68 3.34 -5.29
CA ALA A 104 6.47 4.05 -4.30
C ALA A 104 6.13 3.68 -2.84
N ALA A 105 4.89 3.31 -2.52
CA ALA A 105 4.52 2.87 -1.17
C ALA A 105 5.06 1.47 -0.85
N SER A 106 5.25 0.61 -1.86
CA SER A 106 5.88 -0.69 -1.66
C SER A 106 7.37 -0.56 -1.32
N LEU A 107 8.06 0.47 -1.84
CA LEU A 107 9.43 0.82 -1.42
C LEU A 107 9.48 1.25 0.05
N ALA A 108 8.61 2.19 0.44
CA ALA A 108 8.59 2.68 1.80
C ALA A 108 8.33 1.55 2.82
N VAL A 109 7.45 0.60 2.52
CA VAL A 109 7.12 -0.47 3.46
C VAL A 109 8.20 -1.53 3.57
N VAL A 110 8.91 -1.87 2.47
CA VAL A 110 9.99 -2.88 2.52
C VAL A 110 11.26 -2.39 3.20
N ALA A 111 11.40 -1.08 3.45
CA ALA A 111 12.44 -0.51 4.28
C ALA A 111 12.28 -0.83 5.79
N CYS A 112 11.12 -1.33 6.21
CA CYS A 112 10.88 -1.63 7.62
C CYS A 112 11.51 -2.97 8.03
N ASP A 113 12.01 -3.05 9.29
CA ASP A 113 12.57 -4.28 9.86
C ASP A 113 11.58 -5.46 9.85
N VAL A 114 10.30 -5.15 9.98
CA VAL A 114 9.21 -6.14 9.96
C VAL A 114 8.07 -5.62 9.09
N VAL A 115 7.65 -6.41 8.11
CA VAL A 115 6.51 -6.07 7.25
C VAL A 115 5.37 -7.03 7.53
N LYS A 116 4.20 -6.48 7.89
CA LYS A 116 2.96 -7.22 8.13
C LYS A 116 1.91 -6.82 7.10
N CYS A 117 1.11 -7.76 6.64
CA CYS A 117 0.06 -7.52 5.67
C CYS A 117 -1.28 -8.06 6.16
N HIS A 118 -2.33 -7.25 6.16
CA HIS A 118 -3.67 -7.77 6.41
C HIS A 118 -4.08 -8.77 5.31
N SER A 119 -4.74 -9.86 5.68
CA SER A 119 -5.11 -10.94 4.75
C SER A 119 -5.99 -10.51 3.55
N SER A 120 -6.61 -9.34 3.63
CA SER A 120 -7.38 -8.72 2.55
C SER A 120 -6.63 -7.61 1.80
N ALA A 121 -5.38 -7.32 2.19
CA ALA A 121 -4.56 -6.30 1.58
C ALA A 121 -3.68 -6.88 0.46
N ALA A 122 -3.07 -6.00 -0.33
CA ALA A 122 -2.21 -6.36 -1.44
C ALA A 122 -0.87 -5.62 -1.39
N PHE A 123 0.18 -6.28 -1.87
CA PHE A 123 1.48 -5.70 -2.13
C PHE A 123 1.72 -5.67 -3.65
N HIS A 124 2.11 -4.53 -4.22
CA HIS A 124 2.19 -4.36 -5.66
C HIS A 124 3.43 -3.57 -6.09
N PRO A 125 4.59 -4.22 -6.20
CA PRO A 125 5.79 -3.63 -6.76
C PRO A 125 5.71 -3.65 -8.28
N HIS A 126 6.26 -2.64 -8.93
CA HIS A 126 6.41 -2.57 -10.38
C HIS A 126 7.57 -1.64 -10.75
N TYR A 127 8.05 -1.72 -11.98
CA TYR A 127 9.02 -0.80 -12.54
C TYR A 127 8.50 0.65 -12.55
N SER A 128 9.42 1.59 -12.54
CA SER A 128 9.06 3.01 -12.58
C SER A 128 8.32 3.35 -13.86
N LEU A 129 7.40 4.32 -13.77
CA LEU A 129 6.74 4.90 -14.92
C LEU A 129 7.35 6.26 -15.22
N VAL A 130 7.66 6.53 -16.48
CA VAL A 130 8.13 7.84 -16.93
C VAL A 130 7.19 8.40 -17.99
N MET A 131 6.94 9.68 -17.91
CA MET A 131 6.33 10.45 -18.99
C MET A 131 7.40 11.37 -19.55
N ALA A 132 7.80 11.15 -20.80
CA ALA A 132 8.81 11.95 -21.47
C ALA A 132 8.22 12.65 -22.69
N PHE A 133 8.55 13.91 -22.83
CA PHE A 133 8.17 14.74 -23.96
C PHE A 133 9.36 15.58 -24.41
N GLY A 134 9.62 15.63 -25.71
CA GLY A 134 10.76 16.37 -26.24
C GLY A 134 11.30 15.79 -27.56
N HIS A 135 12.47 16.25 -27.96
CA HIS A 135 13.21 15.68 -29.09
C HIS A 135 13.88 14.34 -28.73
N GLN A 136 14.41 13.64 -29.70
CA GLN A 136 14.97 12.30 -29.55
C GLN A 136 16.04 12.19 -28.44
N ALA A 137 16.85 13.24 -28.24
CA ALA A 137 17.87 13.25 -27.20
C ALA A 137 17.23 13.25 -25.80
N GLU A 138 16.26 14.13 -25.56
CA GLU A 138 15.57 14.27 -24.27
C GLU A 138 14.79 13.00 -23.89
N ILE A 139 14.18 12.33 -24.87
CA ILE A 139 13.50 11.05 -24.64
C ILE A 139 14.51 9.95 -24.29
N ARG A 140 15.68 9.92 -24.93
CA ARG A 140 16.74 8.94 -24.58
C ARG A 140 17.31 9.21 -23.19
N ASP A 141 17.49 10.45 -22.81
CA ASP A 141 17.99 10.82 -21.49
C ASP A 141 16.96 10.41 -20.40
N ALA A 142 15.68 10.64 -20.64
CA ALA A 142 14.63 10.19 -19.73
C ALA A 142 14.59 8.66 -19.59
N LEU A 143 14.76 7.92 -20.69
CA LEU A 143 14.86 6.46 -20.67
C LEU A 143 16.06 5.99 -19.87
N ALA A 144 17.24 6.59 -20.06
CA ALA A 144 18.45 6.22 -19.33
C ALA A 144 18.31 6.46 -17.81
N VAL A 145 17.62 7.53 -17.41
CA VAL A 145 17.30 7.80 -15.99
C VAL A 145 16.37 6.74 -15.43
N GLN A 146 15.34 6.36 -16.20
CA GLN A 146 14.40 5.31 -15.79
C GLN A 146 15.11 3.95 -15.65
N GLU A 147 15.89 3.53 -16.63
CA GLU A 147 16.65 2.27 -16.60
C GLU A 147 17.56 2.18 -15.37
N ARG A 148 18.20 3.28 -15.00
CA ARG A 148 19.02 3.34 -13.80
C ARG A 148 18.18 3.17 -12.52
N LEU A 149 17.08 3.91 -12.40
CA LEU A 149 16.18 3.78 -11.26
C LEU A 149 15.64 2.36 -11.14
N ASP A 150 15.21 1.76 -12.25
CA ASP A 150 14.68 0.40 -12.28
C ASP A 150 15.73 -0.63 -11.83
N SER A 151 17.01 -0.44 -12.21
CA SER A 151 18.11 -1.27 -11.73
C SER A 151 18.33 -1.14 -10.23
N ASP A 152 18.21 0.07 -9.67
CA ASP A 152 18.33 0.32 -8.24
C ASP A 152 17.13 -0.33 -7.48
N LEU A 153 15.91 -0.30 -8.05
CA LEU A 153 14.74 -0.97 -7.48
C LEU A 153 14.91 -2.50 -7.43
N GLU A 154 15.50 -3.11 -8.46
CA GLU A 154 15.79 -4.55 -8.48
C GLU A 154 16.65 -4.95 -7.27
N VAL A 155 17.68 -4.17 -6.95
CA VAL A 155 18.55 -4.42 -5.80
C VAL A 155 17.78 -4.28 -4.49
N VAL A 156 17.05 -3.18 -4.31
CA VAL A 156 16.27 -2.91 -3.09
C VAL A 156 15.28 -4.05 -2.81
N TYR A 157 14.50 -4.48 -3.80
CA TYR A 157 13.54 -5.56 -3.60
C TYR A 157 14.21 -6.93 -3.41
N SER A 158 15.38 -7.16 -4.01
CA SER A 158 16.18 -8.38 -3.82
C SER A 158 16.69 -8.47 -2.38
N GLU A 159 17.25 -7.39 -1.85
CA GLU A 159 17.73 -7.31 -0.47
C GLU A 159 16.59 -7.47 0.55
N ALA A 160 15.47 -6.78 0.32
CA ALA A 160 14.33 -6.82 1.23
C ALA A 160 13.65 -8.20 1.31
N SER A 161 13.61 -8.95 0.18
CA SER A 161 12.88 -10.22 0.09
C SER A 161 13.76 -11.46 0.18
N GLY A 162 15.07 -11.33 -0.06
CA GLY A 162 15.98 -12.45 -0.26
C GLY A 162 15.82 -13.18 -1.59
N ARG A 163 15.07 -12.61 -2.54
CA ARG A 163 14.88 -13.17 -3.91
C ARG A 163 16.06 -12.84 -4.78
N THR A 164 16.29 -13.65 -5.81
CA THR A 164 17.30 -13.30 -6.85
C THR A 164 16.83 -12.13 -7.70
N ILE A 165 17.76 -11.43 -8.34
CA ILE A 165 17.46 -10.32 -9.24
C ILE A 165 16.50 -10.77 -10.37
N GLU A 166 16.68 -11.97 -10.92
CA GLU A 166 15.81 -12.52 -11.98
C GLU A 166 14.39 -12.73 -11.50
N GLN A 167 14.20 -13.17 -10.24
CA GLN A 167 12.89 -13.31 -9.64
C GLN A 167 12.24 -11.95 -9.39
N VAL A 168 13.02 -10.97 -8.90
CA VAL A 168 12.55 -9.60 -8.71
C VAL A 168 12.16 -8.94 -10.03
N ARG A 169 12.95 -9.13 -11.08
CA ARG A 169 12.61 -8.67 -12.45
C ARG A 169 11.26 -9.21 -12.92
N ALA A 170 11.03 -10.51 -12.70
CA ALA A 170 9.75 -11.11 -13.04
C ALA A 170 8.59 -10.51 -12.22
N ASP A 171 8.82 -10.23 -10.93
CA ASP A 171 7.82 -9.60 -10.07
C ASP A 171 7.51 -8.16 -10.48
N LEU A 172 8.56 -7.36 -10.79
CA LEU A 172 8.41 -5.96 -11.20
C LEU A 172 7.79 -5.82 -12.61
N LEU A 173 8.06 -6.77 -13.50
CA LEU A 173 7.44 -6.82 -14.82
C LEU A 173 5.99 -7.28 -14.73
N GLY A 174 5.73 -8.34 -13.94
CA GLY A 174 4.42 -8.95 -13.84
C GLY A 174 3.89 -9.54 -15.14
N PRO A 175 2.70 -10.14 -15.13
CA PRO A 175 2.14 -10.82 -16.31
C PRO A 175 1.69 -9.87 -17.42
N HIS A 176 1.50 -8.58 -17.13
CA HIS A 176 1.01 -7.58 -18.08
C HIS A 176 1.96 -6.40 -18.28
N GLY A 177 3.16 -6.43 -17.68
CA GLY A 177 4.13 -5.35 -17.74
C GLY A 177 3.89 -4.20 -16.74
N ASP A 178 2.94 -4.39 -15.82
CA ASP A 178 2.53 -3.42 -14.80
C ASP A 178 2.80 -3.89 -13.36
N GLY A 179 3.67 -4.89 -13.22
CA GLY A 179 4.04 -5.49 -11.93
C GLY A 179 3.14 -6.63 -11.50
N THR A 180 3.59 -7.35 -10.49
CA THR A 180 2.84 -8.44 -9.87
C THR A 180 2.06 -7.92 -8.68
N ARG A 181 0.75 -8.09 -8.69
CA ARG A 181 -0.10 -7.79 -7.55
C ARG A 181 -0.21 -9.02 -6.65
N PHE A 182 0.58 -9.03 -5.59
CA PHE A 182 0.58 -10.10 -4.60
C PHE A 182 -0.56 -9.94 -3.61
N SER A 183 -1.28 -11.01 -3.35
CA SER A 183 -2.08 -11.16 -2.12
C SER A 183 -1.15 -11.24 -0.91
N ALA A 184 -1.70 -11.13 0.30
CA ALA A 184 -0.89 -11.21 1.52
C ALA A 184 -0.13 -12.54 1.66
N ASP A 185 -0.76 -13.66 1.28
CA ASP A 185 -0.13 -14.97 1.35
C ASP A 185 0.95 -15.18 0.28
N GLU A 186 0.75 -14.65 -0.93
CA GLU A 186 1.76 -14.67 -1.99
C GLU A 186 2.95 -13.75 -1.65
N ALA A 187 2.71 -12.56 -1.08
CA ALA A 187 3.76 -11.67 -0.62
C ALA A 187 4.59 -12.27 0.52
N LEU A 188 3.95 -13.02 1.44
CA LEU A 188 4.64 -13.79 2.47
C LEU A 188 5.50 -14.90 1.86
N ALA A 189 4.97 -15.67 0.90
CA ALA A 189 5.70 -16.73 0.22
C ALA A 189 6.87 -16.18 -0.62
N ALA A 190 6.73 -14.97 -1.15
CA ALA A 190 7.77 -14.27 -1.91
C ALA A 190 8.81 -13.57 -1.01
N GLY A 191 8.63 -13.50 0.30
CA GLY A 191 9.56 -12.88 1.25
C GLY A 191 9.40 -11.37 1.43
N TYR A 192 8.48 -10.72 0.72
CA TYR A 192 8.21 -9.27 0.88
C TYR A 192 7.49 -8.92 2.18
N VAL A 193 6.81 -9.89 2.77
CA VAL A 193 6.04 -9.76 4.01
C VAL A 193 6.49 -10.82 5.00
N SER A 194 6.65 -10.45 6.27
CA SER A 194 7.08 -11.35 7.35
C SER A 194 5.90 -12.04 8.06
N GLU A 195 4.71 -11.43 8.01
CA GLU A 195 3.53 -11.90 8.77
C GLU A 195 2.23 -11.51 8.06
N VAL A 196 1.27 -12.44 8.01
CA VAL A 196 -0.10 -12.15 7.56
C VAL A 196 -1.02 -11.97 8.75
N ILE A 197 -1.57 -10.76 8.90
CA ILE A 197 -2.57 -10.44 9.93
C ILE A 197 -3.92 -10.97 9.47
N ARG A 198 -4.40 -12.05 10.11
CA ARG A 198 -5.69 -12.64 9.79
C ARG A 198 -6.79 -12.06 10.70
N HIS A 199 -7.96 -11.85 10.15
CA HIS A 199 -9.11 -11.39 10.93
C HIS A 199 -9.44 -12.41 12.02
N ASN A 200 -9.49 -11.94 13.26
CA ASN A 200 -9.77 -12.79 14.40
C ASN A 200 -11.23 -13.30 14.31
N LYS A 201 -11.42 -14.62 14.22
CA LYS A 201 -12.74 -15.27 14.22
C LYS A 201 -13.60 -14.90 15.43
N GLN A 202 -13.00 -14.47 16.53
CA GLN A 202 -13.73 -13.95 17.69
C GLN A 202 -14.55 -12.69 17.39
N ARG A 203 -14.09 -11.81 16.46
CA ARG A 203 -14.89 -10.67 16.01
C ARG A 203 -16.16 -11.09 15.29
N ALA A 204 -16.10 -12.16 14.51
CA ALA A 204 -17.28 -12.73 13.85
C ALA A 204 -18.26 -13.30 14.87
N ALA A 205 -17.79 -13.97 15.93
CA ALA A 205 -18.63 -14.47 17.01
C ALA A 205 -19.27 -13.33 17.85
N VAL A 206 -18.52 -12.26 18.11
CA VAL A 206 -19.03 -11.06 18.81
C VAL A 206 -20.02 -10.31 17.92
N ALA A 207 -19.73 -10.13 16.62
CA ALA A 207 -20.66 -9.53 15.67
C ALA A 207 -21.94 -10.35 15.52
N MET A 208 -21.85 -11.69 15.51
CA MET A 208 -23.01 -12.58 15.53
C MET A 208 -23.78 -12.50 16.84
N ALA A 209 -23.11 -12.40 17.98
CA ALA A 209 -23.77 -12.23 19.29
C ALA A 209 -24.47 -10.87 19.43
N MET A 210 -23.92 -9.81 18.82
CA MET A 210 -24.49 -8.47 18.82
C MET A 210 -25.60 -8.29 17.77
N ALA A 211 -25.65 -9.11 16.72
CA ALA A 211 -26.61 -9.02 15.63
C ALA A 211 -28.02 -9.56 15.99
N GLY A 212 -28.19 -10.10 17.19
CA GLY A 212 -29.47 -10.62 17.71
C GLY A 212 -29.98 -11.90 17.05
N PRO A 213 -31.07 -12.49 17.59
CA PRO A 213 -31.57 -13.81 17.17
C PRO A 213 -31.98 -13.92 15.69
N LEU A 214 -32.38 -12.81 15.07
CA LEU A 214 -32.85 -12.79 13.68
C LEU A 214 -31.73 -12.96 12.66
N ALA A 215 -30.53 -12.41 12.92
CA ALA A 215 -29.38 -12.54 12.04
C ALA A 215 -28.76 -13.96 12.15
N ALA A 216 -28.75 -14.54 13.34
CA ALA A 216 -28.33 -15.92 13.55
C ALA A 216 -29.26 -16.93 12.85
N ALA A 217 -30.57 -16.66 12.80
CA ALA A 217 -31.53 -17.47 12.07
C ALA A 217 -31.34 -17.38 10.54
N ARG A 218 -31.06 -16.19 10.01
CA ARG A 218 -30.74 -16.00 8.57
C ARG A 218 -29.51 -16.75 8.14
N LEU A 219 -28.45 -16.77 8.95
CA LEU A 219 -27.20 -17.47 8.62
C LEU A 219 -27.42 -19.00 8.64
N ARG A 220 -28.19 -19.53 9.60
CA ARG A 220 -28.54 -20.97 9.64
C ARG A 220 -29.38 -21.40 8.46
N LEU A 221 -30.28 -20.54 7.96
CA LEU A 221 -31.06 -20.81 6.75
C LEU A 221 -30.21 -20.79 5.49
N PHE A 222 -29.18 -19.92 5.44
CA PHE A 222 -28.24 -19.88 4.31
C PHE A 222 -27.33 -21.11 4.26
N ASP A 223 -26.86 -21.61 5.41
CA ASP A 223 -26.05 -22.84 5.50
C ASP A 223 -26.89 -24.10 5.23
N ALA A 224 -28.15 -24.11 5.68
CA ALA A 224 -29.09 -25.20 5.36
C ALA A 224 -29.43 -25.24 3.85
N GLY A 225 -29.57 -24.08 3.19
CA GLY A 225 -29.76 -23.97 1.76
C GLY A 225 -28.60 -24.55 0.94
N LYS A 226 -27.37 -24.33 1.38
CA LYS A 226 -26.17 -24.92 0.73
C LYS A 226 -26.10 -26.45 0.91
N ALA A 227 -26.52 -26.98 2.04
CA ALA A 227 -26.55 -28.43 2.29
C ALA A 227 -27.60 -29.13 1.38
N VAL A 228 -28.72 -28.50 1.09
CA VAL A 228 -29.76 -29.03 0.19
C VAL A 228 -29.28 -29.04 -1.26
N ASP A 229 -28.55 -28.00 -1.70
CA ASP A 229 -28.02 -27.89 -3.06
C ASP A 229 -26.92 -28.93 -3.36
N THR A 230 -26.16 -29.33 -2.33
CA THR A 230 -25.16 -30.40 -2.45
C THR A 230 -25.82 -31.78 -2.54
N TYR A 231 -26.97 -31.99 -1.89
CA TYR A 231 -27.70 -33.27 -1.91
C TYR A 231 -28.47 -33.47 -3.23
N SER A 232 -28.88 -32.41 -3.91
CA SER A 232 -29.58 -32.50 -5.19
C SER A 232 -28.65 -32.78 -6.38
N LYS A 233 -27.33 -32.56 -6.24
CA LYS A 233 -26.33 -32.81 -7.30
C LYS A 233 -25.69 -34.21 -7.24
N THR A 234 -26.06 -35.05 -6.26
CA THR A 234 -25.53 -36.41 -6.07
C THR A 234 -26.56 -37.51 -6.33
N ARG A 235 -27.67 -37.20 -7.05
CA ARG A 235 -28.60 -38.20 -7.57
C ARG A 235 -28.72 -38.15 -9.06
#